data_3f8eb5d7bdc165d6b48de1e3ef0d6bf5
#
_entry.id   3f8eb5d7bdc165d6b48de1e3ef0d6bf5
#
_cell.length_a   1.000
_cell.length_b   1.000
_cell.length_c   1.000
_cell.angle_alpha   90.00
_cell.angle_beta   90.00
_cell.angle_gamma   90.00
#
_symmetry.space_group_name_H-M   'P 1'
#
loop_
_entity.id
_entity.type
_entity.pdbx_description
1 polymer ?
#
loop_
_entity_poly.entity_id
_entity_poly.type
_entity_poly.pdbx_seq_one_letter_code
_entity_poly.pdbx_strand_id
1 'polypeptide(L)'
;MVRLAGSLLGVLGFWVVIWLPLVLTETSAAEPSEQTLGDPNAPVTVIEYASLTCPHCAQFHNEVLPDLKERYIAPGKVRWVYRDFPLDERALMAAALAHCAGPDRYFGFLDVLFETQNGWARADDYVGALKKLGKLGGMSDEQMDQCLADDELTNGILQTRLDGQNEHQVSSTPTLVINGEVYSGSRSIDALSELIDPLLDNS
;
A
#
# COMPACT_ATOMS: atom_id res chain seq x y z
N MET A 1 -63.92 69.33 18.44
CA MET A 1 -63.20 68.46 19.36
C MET A 1 -62.87 67.18 18.61
N VAL A 2 -61.62 67.07 18.07
CA VAL A 2 -61.16 65.92 17.28
C VAL A 2 -60.04 65.29 18.07
N ARG A 3 -60.17 63.99 18.44
CA ARG A 3 -59.13 63.17 19.08
C ARG A 3 -58.38 62.38 18.00
N LEU A 4 -57.12 62.63 17.89
CA LEU A 4 -56.21 61.87 17.09
C LEU A 4 -55.70 60.65 17.90
N ALA A 5 -55.95 59.45 17.39
CA ALA A 5 -55.39 58.21 17.90
C ALA A 5 -54.14 57.85 17.11
N GLY A 6 -52.97 57.85 17.77
CA GLY A 6 -51.72 57.44 17.18
C GLY A 6 -51.56 55.92 17.26
N SER A 7 -51.31 55.31 16.12
CA SER A 7 -51.01 53.87 15.99
C SER A 7 -49.53 53.63 15.97
N LEU A 8 -48.99 52.95 16.98
CA LEU A 8 -47.57 52.48 17.05
C LEU A 8 -47.46 51.13 16.35
N LEU A 9 -46.88 51.11 15.18
CA LEU A 9 -46.45 49.87 14.51
C LEU A 9 -45.11 49.42 15.11
N GLY A 10 -45.13 48.34 15.89
CA GLY A 10 -43.96 47.65 16.36
C GLY A 10 -43.38 46.77 15.25
N VAL A 11 -42.17 47.10 14.81
CA VAL A 11 -41.40 46.26 13.90
C VAL A 11 -40.65 45.17 14.68
N LEU A 12 -41.20 43.94 14.66
CA LEU A 12 -40.51 42.74 15.16
C LEU A 12 -39.47 42.28 14.14
N GLY A 13 -38.23 42.63 14.41
CA GLY A 13 -37.08 42.12 13.63
C GLY A 13 -36.86 40.63 13.91
N PHE A 14 -37.14 39.82 12.91
CA PHE A 14 -36.87 38.39 12.94
C PHE A 14 -35.38 38.18 12.62
N TRP A 15 -34.55 37.84 13.62
CA TRP A 15 -33.16 37.43 13.43
C TRP A 15 -33.16 35.98 12.95
N VAL A 16 -32.96 35.77 11.66
CA VAL A 16 -32.71 34.43 11.10
C VAL A 16 -31.25 34.06 11.37
N VAL A 17 -31.02 33.25 12.38
CA VAL A 17 -29.70 32.62 12.61
C VAL A 17 -29.50 31.53 11.59
N ILE A 18 -28.76 31.82 10.54
CA ILE A 18 -28.35 30.83 9.53
C ILE A 18 -27.26 29.96 10.17
N TRP A 19 -27.66 28.76 10.61
CA TRP A 19 -26.71 27.71 10.97
C TRP A 19 -26.06 27.18 9.69
N LEU A 20 -24.83 27.63 9.38
CA LEU A 20 -24.01 26.98 8.36
C LEU A 20 -23.47 25.67 8.96
N PRO A 21 -23.75 24.49 8.39
CA PRO A 21 -23.10 23.28 8.81
C PRO A 21 -21.61 23.38 8.44
N LEU A 22 -20.75 23.30 9.44
CA LEU A 22 -19.32 23.16 9.26
C LEU A 22 -19.07 21.76 8.71
N VAL A 23 -18.96 21.64 7.38
CA VAL A 23 -18.54 20.41 6.73
C VAL A 23 -17.05 20.23 7.05
N LEU A 24 -16.77 19.39 8.05
CA LEU A 24 -15.42 18.89 8.29
C LEU A 24 -15.09 17.98 7.11
N THR A 25 -14.35 18.48 6.14
CA THR A 25 -13.69 17.63 5.15
C THR A 25 -12.60 16.88 5.88
N GLU A 26 -12.85 15.61 6.19
CA GLU A 26 -11.79 14.69 6.58
C GLU A 26 -10.85 14.59 5.38
N THR A 27 -9.66 15.15 5.52
CA THR A 27 -8.57 14.96 4.58
C THR A 27 -8.08 13.53 4.81
N SER A 28 -8.63 12.57 4.06
CA SER A 28 -8.05 11.24 3.98
C SER A 28 -6.66 11.38 3.38
N ALA A 29 -5.63 10.96 4.09
CA ALA A 29 -4.29 10.83 3.51
C ALA A 29 -4.44 9.98 2.23
N ALA A 30 -3.82 10.42 1.14
CA ALA A 30 -3.88 9.67 -0.11
C ALA A 30 -3.15 8.34 0.12
N GLU A 31 -3.89 7.23 0.09
CA GLU A 31 -3.26 5.91 0.17
C GLU A 31 -2.31 5.73 -1.03
N PRO A 32 -1.12 5.14 -0.81
CA PRO A 32 -0.27 4.79 -1.93
C PRO A 32 -1.04 3.91 -2.92
N SER A 33 -0.87 4.18 -4.22
CA SER A 33 -1.56 3.40 -5.25
C SER A 33 -1.30 1.90 -5.08
N GLU A 34 -2.35 1.09 -5.18
CA GLU A 34 -2.23 -0.37 -5.05
C GLU A 34 -1.26 -0.93 -6.10
N GLN A 35 -0.28 -1.68 -5.66
CA GLN A 35 0.75 -2.26 -6.51
C GLN A 35 0.35 -3.65 -6.96
N THR A 36 0.12 -3.85 -8.26
CA THR A 36 -0.44 -5.10 -8.79
C THR A 36 0.33 -5.62 -10.00
N LEU A 37 0.38 -6.95 -10.13
CA LEU A 37 0.83 -7.67 -11.32
C LEU A 37 -0.30 -8.56 -11.85
N GLY A 38 -0.31 -8.81 -13.16
CA GLY A 38 -1.28 -9.68 -13.82
C GLY A 38 -2.51 -8.94 -14.31
N ASP A 39 -3.50 -9.71 -14.77
CA ASP A 39 -4.76 -9.17 -15.29
C ASP A 39 -5.65 -8.68 -14.13
N PRO A 40 -6.15 -7.44 -14.15
CA PRO A 40 -7.08 -6.95 -13.14
C PRO A 40 -8.37 -7.77 -13.03
N ASN A 41 -8.74 -8.51 -14.08
CA ASN A 41 -9.91 -9.38 -14.12
C ASN A 41 -9.57 -10.86 -13.90
N ALA A 42 -8.36 -11.18 -13.45
CA ALA A 42 -7.99 -12.58 -13.16
C ALA A 42 -8.94 -13.21 -12.15
N PRO A 43 -9.31 -14.51 -12.34
CA PRO A 43 -10.26 -15.19 -11.48
C PRO A 43 -9.78 -15.39 -10.04
N VAL A 44 -8.47 -15.40 -9.82
CA VAL A 44 -7.88 -15.53 -8.50
C VAL A 44 -7.11 -14.27 -8.14
N THR A 45 -7.37 -13.72 -6.95
CA THR A 45 -6.59 -12.62 -6.39
C THR A 45 -5.75 -13.13 -5.24
N VAL A 46 -4.45 -12.83 -5.27
CA VAL A 46 -3.51 -13.11 -4.19
C VAL A 46 -2.94 -11.79 -3.68
N ILE A 47 -3.18 -11.47 -2.41
CA ILE A 47 -2.58 -10.33 -1.74
C ILE A 47 -1.41 -10.84 -0.91
N GLU A 48 -0.25 -10.24 -1.08
CA GLU A 48 0.93 -10.47 -0.25
C GLU A 48 1.18 -9.27 0.65
N TYR A 49 1.18 -9.49 1.96
CA TYR A 49 1.71 -8.54 2.93
C TYR A 49 3.16 -8.89 3.23
N ALA A 50 4.08 -8.01 2.86
CA ALA A 50 5.51 -8.26 2.97
C ALA A 50 6.29 -7.08 3.55
N SER A 51 7.43 -7.40 4.14
CA SER A 51 8.40 -6.41 4.62
C SER A 51 9.72 -6.57 3.88
N LEU A 52 10.27 -5.44 3.44
CA LEU A 52 11.54 -5.40 2.73
C LEU A 52 12.75 -5.77 3.59
N THR A 53 12.61 -5.82 4.93
CA THR A 53 13.67 -6.32 5.84
C THR A 53 13.45 -7.77 6.28
N CYS A 54 12.32 -8.39 5.92
CA CYS A 54 12.02 -9.78 6.29
C CYS A 54 12.79 -10.78 5.40
N PRO A 55 13.66 -11.66 5.97
CA PRO A 55 14.40 -12.65 5.16
C PRO A 55 13.49 -13.66 4.46
N HIS A 56 12.37 -14.03 5.08
CA HIS A 56 11.41 -14.96 4.46
C HIS A 56 10.67 -14.33 3.28
N CYS A 57 10.45 -13.00 3.29
CA CYS A 57 9.92 -12.29 2.13
C CYS A 57 10.94 -12.27 1.00
N ALA A 58 12.22 -11.97 1.29
CA ALA A 58 13.28 -12.04 0.28
C ALA A 58 13.40 -13.45 -0.32
N GLN A 59 13.36 -14.49 0.52
CA GLN A 59 13.37 -15.87 0.02
C GLN A 59 12.18 -16.16 -0.90
N PHE A 60 10.99 -15.77 -0.50
CA PHE A 60 9.77 -15.95 -1.31
C PHE A 60 9.87 -15.24 -2.67
N HIS A 61 10.29 -13.97 -2.66
CA HIS A 61 10.44 -13.18 -3.87
C HIS A 61 11.51 -13.71 -4.82
N ASN A 62 12.62 -14.22 -4.26
CA ASN A 62 13.75 -14.69 -5.08
C ASN A 62 13.57 -16.14 -5.59
N GLU A 63 12.86 -16.99 -4.84
CA GLU A 63 12.79 -18.43 -5.11
C GLU A 63 11.42 -18.92 -5.58
N VAL A 64 10.31 -18.26 -5.19
CA VAL A 64 8.95 -18.76 -5.44
C VAL A 64 8.16 -17.84 -6.38
N LEU A 65 8.23 -16.52 -6.18
CA LEU A 65 7.48 -15.56 -6.97
C LEU A 65 7.79 -15.62 -8.47
N PRO A 66 9.04 -15.91 -8.93
CA PRO A 66 9.31 -16.09 -10.36
C PRO A 66 8.46 -17.19 -11.01
N ASP A 67 8.32 -18.34 -10.34
CA ASP A 67 7.49 -19.45 -10.81
C ASP A 67 6.00 -19.07 -10.81
N LEU A 68 5.54 -18.32 -9.79
CA LEU A 68 4.16 -17.81 -9.77
C LEU A 68 3.93 -16.80 -10.90
N LYS A 69 4.90 -15.92 -11.17
CA LYS A 69 4.83 -14.99 -12.30
C LYS A 69 4.65 -15.73 -13.62
N GLU A 70 5.43 -16.79 -13.85
CA GLU A 70 5.38 -17.59 -15.10
C GLU A 70 4.09 -18.42 -15.23
N ARG A 71 3.70 -19.15 -14.15
CA ARG A 71 2.62 -20.15 -14.23
C ARG A 71 1.22 -19.52 -14.12
N TYR A 72 1.08 -18.41 -13.40
CA TYR A 72 -0.22 -17.88 -13.01
C TYR A 72 -0.43 -16.40 -13.32
N ILE A 73 0.56 -15.53 -13.05
CA ILE A 73 0.39 -14.09 -13.19
C ILE A 73 0.44 -13.67 -14.66
N ALA A 74 1.50 -14.05 -15.36
CA ALA A 74 1.68 -13.71 -16.79
C ALA A 74 0.57 -14.30 -17.70
N PRO A 75 0.05 -15.51 -17.46
CA PRO A 75 -1.09 -16.02 -18.22
C PRO A 75 -2.45 -15.39 -17.84
N GLY A 76 -2.49 -14.44 -16.89
CA GLY A 76 -3.72 -13.78 -16.46
C GLY A 76 -4.65 -14.62 -15.57
N LYS A 77 -4.13 -15.69 -14.97
CA LYS A 77 -4.88 -16.56 -14.04
C LYS A 77 -4.95 -15.99 -12.63
N VAL A 78 -3.92 -15.24 -12.23
CA VAL A 78 -3.80 -14.63 -10.90
C VAL A 78 -3.52 -13.14 -11.05
N ARG A 79 -4.29 -12.33 -10.31
CA ARG A 79 -3.95 -10.95 -9.98
C ARG A 79 -3.15 -10.97 -8.68
N TRP A 80 -1.89 -10.55 -8.75
CA TRP A 80 -1.02 -10.44 -7.59
C TRP A 80 -1.05 -9.01 -7.07
N VAL A 81 -1.33 -8.83 -5.79
CA VAL A 81 -1.36 -7.52 -5.10
C VAL A 81 -0.26 -7.52 -4.05
N TYR A 82 0.67 -6.60 -4.15
CA TYR A 82 1.70 -6.40 -3.13
C TYR A 82 1.26 -5.30 -2.17
N ARG A 83 1.32 -5.57 -0.88
CA ARG A 83 1.02 -4.62 0.18
C ARG A 83 2.18 -4.52 1.17
N ASP A 84 2.67 -3.30 1.35
CA ASP A 84 3.75 -3.04 2.29
C ASP A 84 3.30 -3.31 3.73
N PHE A 85 4.13 -4.09 4.43
CA PHE A 85 3.98 -4.37 5.86
C PHE A 85 5.32 -4.16 6.56
N PRO A 86 5.82 -2.90 6.65
CA PRO A 86 7.15 -2.62 7.18
C PRO A 86 7.25 -3.05 8.64
N LEU A 87 8.27 -3.85 8.98
CA LEU A 87 8.55 -4.32 10.34
C LEU A 87 9.40 -3.34 11.13
N ASP A 88 10.13 -2.46 10.44
CA ASP A 88 11.03 -1.47 10.99
C ASP A 88 11.17 -0.25 10.07
N GLU A 89 11.92 0.76 10.54
CA GLU A 89 12.17 1.99 9.80
C GLU A 89 12.90 1.76 8.47
N ARG A 90 13.83 0.80 8.42
CA ARG A 90 14.59 0.48 7.20
C ARG A 90 13.67 -0.04 6.11
N ALA A 91 12.72 -0.91 6.49
CA ALA A 91 11.69 -1.41 5.57
C ALA A 91 10.78 -0.28 5.09
N LEU A 92 10.38 0.64 5.98
CA LEU A 92 9.55 1.80 5.61
C LEU A 92 10.26 2.71 4.60
N MET A 93 11.52 3.03 4.84
CA MET A 93 12.32 3.87 3.91
C MET A 93 12.53 3.18 2.55
N ALA A 94 12.78 1.88 2.56
CA ALA A 94 12.91 1.10 1.33
C ALA A 94 11.60 1.05 0.53
N ALA A 95 10.46 0.87 1.22
CA ALA A 95 9.13 0.91 0.61
C ALA A 95 8.82 2.29 0.01
N ALA A 96 9.11 3.38 0.74
CA ALA A 96 8.95 4.74 0.22
C ALA A 96 9.72 4.94 -1.09
N LEU A 97 10.98 4.52 -1.15
CA LEU A 97 11.78 4.62 -2.38
C LEU A 97 11.22 3.76 -3.51
N ALA A 98 10.65 2.57 -3.21
CA ALA A 98 10.01 1.74 -4.22
C ALA A 98 8.79 2.45 -4.83
N HIS A 99 7.94 3.07 -4.02
CA HIS A 99 6.82 3.88 -4.52
C HIS A 99 7.30 5.07 -5.37
N CYS A 100 8.36 5.75 -4.96
CA CYS A 100 8.92 6.89 -5.71
C CYS A 100 9.63 6.50 -7.01
N ALA A 101 9.97 5.23 -7.20
CA ALA A 101 10.45 4.75 -8.50
C ALA A 101 9.38 4.90 -9.60
N GLY A 102 8.12 5.03 -9.21
CA GLY A 102 6.96 5.14 -10.08
C GLY A 102 6.40 3.79 -10.51
N PRO A 103 5.14 3.76 -10.99
CA PRO A 103 4.39 2.52 -11.22
C PRO A 103 5.09 1.57 -12.19
N ASP A 104 5.70 2.09 -13.25
CA ASP A 104 6.37 1.27 -14.27
C ASP A 104 7.66 0.60 -13.77
N ARG A 105 8.25 1.12 -12.70
CA ARG A 105 9.53 0.63 -12.15
C ARG A 105 9.40 0.01 -10.76
N TYR A 106 8.24 0.13 -10.14
CA TYR A 106 7.99 -0.33 -8.77
C TYR A 106 8.43 -1.77 -8.55
N PHE A 107 7.88 -2.72 -9.32
CA PHE A 107 8.20 -4.15 -9.15
C PHE A 107 9.64 -4.48 -9.51
N GLY A 108 10.20 -3.85 -10.54
CA GLY A 108 11.62 -4.03 -10.88
C GLY A 108 12.54 -3.54 -9.75
N PHE A 109 12.19 -2.43 -9.11
CA PHE A 109 12.95 -1.93 -7.98
C PHE A 109 12.73 -2.78 -6.71
N LEU A 110 11.50 -3.28 -6.50
CA LEU A 110 11.16 -4.21 -5.44
C LEU A 110 11.98 -5.51 -5.55
N ASP A 111 12.08 -6.08 -6.75
CA ASP A 111 12.89 -7.27 -7.02
C ASP A 111 14.36 -7.02 -6.63
N VAL A 112 14.95 -5.87 -7.03
CA VAL A 112 16.33 -5.49 -6.65
C VAL A 112 16.49 -5.32 -5.14
N LEU A 113 15.50 -4.73 -4.46
CA LEU A 113 15.55 -4.56 -3.00
C LEU A 113 15.56 -5.91 -2.28
N PHE A 114 14.76 -6.89 -2.71
CA PHE A 114 14.76 -8.24 -2.12
C PHE A 114 16.03 -9.03 -2.48
N GLU A 115 16.49 -8.96 -3.72
CA GLU A 115 17.70 -9.65 -4.17
C GLU A 115 18.93 -9.18 -3.37
N THR A 116 19.03 -7.89 -3.13
CA THR A 116 20.18 -7.27 -2.44
C THR A 116 19.94 -7.01 -0.95
N GLN A 117 18.85 -7.54 -0.36
CA GLN A 117 18.38 -7.25 1.00
C GLN A 117 19.50 -7.31 2.04
N ASN A 118 20.30 -8.37 2.03
CA ASN A 118 21.39 -8.56 3.01
C ASN A 118 22.42 -7.42 2.97
N GLY A 119 22.61 -6.80 1.82
CA GLY A 119 23.60 -5.74 1.63
C GLY A 119 23.13 -4.40 2.23
N TRP A 120 21.90 -4.00 1.94
CA TRP A 120 21.39 -2.70 2.38
C TRP A 120 20.70 -2.76 3.75
N ALA A 121 19.92 -3.82 4.04
CA ALA A 121 19.15 -3.90 5.27
C ALA A 121 20.02 -4.06 6.53
N ARG A 122 21.26 -4.52 6.39
CA ARG A 122 22.22 -4.68 7.49
C ARG A 122 23.32 -3.61 7.50
N ALA A 123 23.32 -2.69 6.53
CA ALA A 123 24.31 -1.64 6.49
C ALA A 123 24.14 -0.65 7.64
N ASP A 124 25.24 -0.14 8.21
CA ASP A 124 25.18 0.93 9.19
C ASP A 124 24.59 2.20 8.56
N ASP A 125 25.03 2.54 7.33
CA ASP A 125 24.43 3.57 6.48
C ASP A 125 23.46 2.93 5.48
N TYR A 126 22.31 2.44 5.97
CA TYR A 126 21.29 1.84 5.11
C TYR A 126 20.64 2.85 4.16
N VAL A 127 20.52 4.12 4.56
CA VAL A 127 19.98 5.17 3.69
C VAL A 127 20.90 5.41 2.51
N GLY A 128 22.21 5.53 2.73
CA GLY A 128 23.18 5.65 1.66
C GLY A 128 23.24 4.40 0.75
N ALA A 129 23.04 3.21 1.32
CA ALA A 129 22.95 1.97 0.54
C ALA A 129 21.68 1.95 -0.33
N LEU A 130 20.51 2.32 0.20
CA LEU A 130 19.25 2.44 -0.53
C LEU A 130 19.34 3.50 -1.65
N LYS A 131 19.94 4.65 -1.39
CA LYS A 131 20.16 5.69 -2.40
C LYS A 131 21.05 5.21 -3.55
N LYS A 132 22.06 4.38 -3.28
CA LYS A 132 22.87 3.77 -4.35
C LYS A 132 22.00 2.88 -5.27
N LEU A 133 21.11 2.08 -4.70
CA LEU A 133 20.16 1.27 -5.47
C LEU A 133 19.18 2.16 -6.25
N GLY A 134 18.65 3.21 -5.64
CA GLY A 134 17.79 4.18 -6.30
C GLY A 134 18.45 4.85 -7.52
N LYS A 135 19.73 5.20 -7.43
CA LYS A 135 20.50 5.73 -8.57
C LYS A 135 20.61 4.71 -9.70
N LEU A 136 20.86 3.44 -9.39
CA LEU A 136 20.87 2.38 -10.40
C LEU A 136 19.48 2.22 -11.06
N GLY A 137 18.40 2.45 -10.31
CA GLY A 137 17.02 2.51 -10.79
C GLY A 137 16.67 3.82 -11.51
N GLY A 138 17.60 4.77 -11.68
CA GLY A 138 17.41 6.02 -12.42
C GLY A 138 16.79 7.14 -11.60
N MET A 139 16.77 7.07 -10.26
CA MET A 139 16.35 8.17 -9.40
C MET A 139 17.50 9.15 -9.11
N SER A 140 17.22 10.46 -9.11
CA SER A 140 18.19 11.46 -8.67
C SER A 140 18.27 11.53 -7.12
N ASP A 141 19.35 12.10 -6.59
CA ASP A 141 19.48 12.33 -5.14
C ASP A 141 18.32 13.19 -4.62
N GLU A 142 17.98 14.24 -5.35
CA GLU A 142 16.90 15.16 -4.98
C GLU A 142 15.54 14.45 -4.94
N GLN A 143 15.22 13.62 -5.93
CA GLN A 143 13.99 12.83 -5.92
C GLN A 143 13.93 11.89 -4.72
N MET A 144 15.03 11.21 -4.40
CA MET A 144 15.10 10.31 -3.25
C MET A 144 15.00 11.05 -1.92
N ASP A 145 15.61 12.24 -1.80
CA ASP A 145 15.52 13.05 -0.58
C ASP A 145 14.09 13.56 -0.35
N GLN A 146 13.42 14.03 -1.40
CA GLN A 146 12.02 14.44 -1.34
C GLN A 146 11.12 13.26 -0.94
N CYS A 147 11.34 12.09 -1.53
CA CYS A 147 10.60 10.88 -1.24
C CYS A 147 10.74 10.42 0.21
N LEU A 148 11.97 10.41 0.73
CA LEU A 148 12.24 10.00 2.11
C LEU A 148 11.75 11.01 3.16
N ALA A 149 11.50 12.25 2.74
CA ALA A 149 10.91 13.32 3.57
C ALA A 149 9.38 13.45 3.39
N ASP A 150 8.77 12.58 2.57
CA ASP A 150 7.33 12.61 2.31
C ASP A 150 6.57 11.88 3.42
N ASP A 151 6.08 12.67 4.38
CA ASP A 151 5.29 12.16 5.51
C ASP A 151 3.93 11.58 5.04
N GLU A 152 3.34 12.08 3.95
CA GLU A 152 2.07 11.57 3.43
C GLU A 152 2.24 10.16 2.87
N LEU A 153 3.29 9.94 2.08
CA LEU A 153 3.64 8.62 1.56
C LEU A 153 3.94 7.62 2.68
N THR A 154 4.79 8.00 3.63
CA THR A 154 5.18 7.09 4.73
C THR A 154 4.00 6.77 5.64
N ASN A 155 3.12 7.73 5.92
CA ASN A 155 1.88 7.49 6.66
C ASN A 155 0.91 6.58 5.89
N GLY A 156 0.79 6.72 4.56
CA GLY A 156 -0.01 5.83 3.72
C GLY A 156 0.51 4.40 3.74
N ILE A 157 1.83 4.19 3.67
CA ILE A 157 2.45 2.86 3.81
C ILE A 157 2.16 2.26 5.21
N LEU A 158 2.26 3.05 6.27
CA LEU A 158 1.92 2.60 7.63
C LEU A 158 0.42 2.31 7.77
N GLN A 159 -0.44 3.06 7.08
CA GLN A 159 -1.88 2.78 7.05
C GLN A 159 -2.15 1.43 6.38
N THR A 160 -1.52 1.12 5.23
CA THR A 160 -1.62 -0.21 4.58
C THR A 160 -1.27 -1.35 5.53
N ARG A 161 -0.24 -1.16 6.38
CA ARG A 161 0.10 -2.12 7.42
C ARG A 161 -1.02 -2.26 8.47
N LEU A 162 -1.59 -1.15 8.95
CA LEU A 162 -2.69 -1.16 9.92
C LEU A 162 -3.92 -1.84 9.36
N ASP A 163 -4.24 -1.58 8.09
CA ASP A 163 -5.37 -2.21 7.40
C ASP A 163 -5.18 -3.72 7.31
N GLY A 164 -3.97 -4.19 6.93
CA GLY A 164 -3.66 -5.62 6.95
C GLY A 164 -3.83 -6.26 8.33
N GLN A 165 -3.45 -5.56 9.40
CA GLN A 165 -3.67 -6.05 10.78
C GLN A 165 -5.16 -6.12 11.14
N ASN A 166 -5.96 -5.12 10.73
CA ASN A 166 -7.36 -5.01 11.08
C ASN A 166 -8.24 -5.94 10.23
N GLU A 167 -8.02 -5.99 8.92
CA GLU A 167 -8.85 -6.73 7.96
C GLU A 167 -8.52 -8.21 7.92
N HIS A 168 -7.22 -8.52 7.91
CA HIS A 168 -6.72 -9.89 7.72
C HIS A 168 -5.93 -10.44 8.91
N GLN A 169 -5.87 -9.70 10.02
CA GLN A 169 -5.15 -10.10 11.25
C GLN A 169 -3.67 -10.45 10.98
N VAL A 170 -3.07 -9.75 10.01
CA VAL A 170 -1.66 -9.95 9.66
C VAL A 170 -0.78 -9.64 10.87
N SER A 171 0.00 -10.61 11.31
CA SER A 171 0.93 -10.50 12.44
C SER A 171 2.37 -10.91 12.10
N SER A 172 2.59 -11.42 10.91
CA SER A 172 3.90 -11.86 10.42
C SER A 172 3.99 -11.68 8.90
N THR A 173 5.23 -11.72 8.36
CA THR A 173 5.49 -11.58 6.92
C THR A 173 6.35 -12.73 6.39
N PRO A 174 6.16 -13.17 5.15
CA PRO A 174 5.05 -12.80 4.29
C PRO A 174 3.73 -13.45 4.76
N THR A 175 2.62 -12.74 4.63
CA THR A 175 1.27 -13.30 4.77
C THR A 175 0.59 -13.21 3.41
N LEU A 176 0.00 -14.32 2.96
CA LEU A 176 -0.78 -14.39 1.72
C LEU A 176 -2.27 -14.43 2.05
N VAL A 177 -3.06 -13.66 1.30
CA VAL A 177 -4.53 -13.71 1.33
C VAL A 177 -4.99 -14.09 -0.06
N ILE A 178 -5.70 -15.21 -0.18
CA ILE A 178 -6.12 -15.77 -1.48
C ILE A 178 -7.63 -15.71 -1.55
N ASN A 179 -8.18 -14.96 -2.50
CA ASN A 179 -9.59 -14.66 -2.63
C ASN A 179 -10.28 -14.25 -1.31
N GLY A 180 -9.58 -13.45 -0.49
CA GLY A 180 -10.06 -12.94 0.79
C GLY A 180 -9.77 -13.84 2.01
N GLU A 181 -9.27 -15.06 1.81
CA GLU A 181 -8.95 -15.99 2.89
C GLU A 181 -7.44 -15.98 3.21
N VAL A 182 -7.12 -15.82 4.50
CA VAL A 182 -5.72 -15.82 4.96
C VAL A 182 -5.12 -17.22 4.85
N TYR A 183 -4.05 -17.34 4.11
CA TYR A 183 -3.34 -18.59 3.91
C TYR A 183 -2.18 -18.76 4.91
N SER A 184 -2.25 -19.81 5.70
CA SER A 184 -1.26 -20.15 6.74
C SER A 184 -0.36 -21.35 6.42
N GLY A 185 -0.46 -21.92 5.21
CA GLY A 185 0.29 -23.09 4.78
C GLY A 185 1.71 -22.80 4.28
N SER A 186 2.31 -23.81 3.66
CA SER A 186 3.62 -23.70 3.01
C SER A 186 3.55 -22.75 1.82
N ARG A 187 4.57 -21.89 1.70
CA ARG A 187 4.71 -20.94 0.59
C ARG A 187 5.55 -21.47 -0.57
N SER A 188 5.73 -22.81 -0.66
CA SER A 188 6.35 -23.43 -1.82
C SER A 188 5.44 -23.33 -3.04
N ILE A 189 6.03 -23.31 -4.23
CA ILE A 189 5.26 -23.24 -5.48
C ILE A 189 4.27 -24.43 -5.60
N ASP A 190 4.66 -25.63 -5.17
CA ASP A 190 3.79 -26.81 -5.23
C ASP A 190 2.56 -26.64 -4.33
N ALA A 191 2.74 -26.21 -3.07
CA ALA A 191 1.66 -25.98 -2.14
C ALA A 191 0.72 -24.84 -2.61
N LEU A 192 1.25 -23.80 -3.23
CA LEU A 192 0.45 -22.73 -3.79
C LEU A 192 -0.27 -23.16 -5.05
N SER A 193 0.33 -24.03 -5.89
CA SER A 193 -0.35 -24.62 -7.05
C SER A 193 -1.51 -25.49 -6.64
N GLU A 194 -1.35 -26.36 -5.64
CA GLU A 194 -2.43 -27.20 -5.10
C GLU A 194 -3.63 -26.37 -4.59
N LEU A 195 -3.39 -25.13 -4.18
CA LEU A 195 -4.43 -24.23 -3.71
C LEU A 195 -5.07 -23.40 -4.84
N ILE A 196 -4.26 -22.92 -5.78
CA ILE A 196 -4.70 -22.04 -6.86
C ILE A 196 -5.44 -22.82 -7.95
N ASP A 197 -4.94 -23.98 -8.36
CA ASP A 197 -5.51 -24.75 -9.49
C ASP A 197 -6.99 -25.09 -9.31
N PRO A 198 -7.48 -25.56 -8.14
CA PRO A 198 -8.91 -25.80 -7.95
C PRO A 198 -9.78 -24.54 -8.00
N LEU A 199 -9.22 -23.36 -7.68
CA LEU A 199 -9.94 -22.08 -7.75
C LEU A 199 -10.14 -21.64 -9.21
N LEU A 200 -9.22 -22.03 -10.10
CA LEU A 200 -9.29 -21.74 -11.53
C LEU A 200 -10.32 -22.63 -12.24
N ASP A 201 -10.48 -23.88 -11.80
CA ASP A 201 -11.42 -24.84 -12.39
C ASP A 201 -12.89 -24.48 -12.06
N ASN A 202 -13.13 -23.68 -11.02
CA ASN A 202 -14.45 -23.28 -10.54
C ASN A 202 -14.87 -21.86 -10.95
N SER A 203 -14.06 -21.17 -11.76
CA SER A 203 -14.24 -19.76 -12.16
C SER A 203 -14.85 -19.56 -13.55
#